data_c7abf0c657de23499e90fcd483ae8743
#
_entry.id   c7abf0c657de23499e90fcd483ae8743
#
_cell.length_a   1.000
_cell.length_b   1.000
_cell.length_c   1.000
_cell.angle_alpha   90.00
_cell.angle_beta   90.00
_cell.angle_gamma   90.00
#
_symmetry.space_group_name_H-M   'P 1'
#
loop_
_entity.id
_entity.type
_entity.pdbx_description
1 polymer ?
#
loop_
_entity_poly.entity_id
_entity_poly.type
_entity_poly.pdbx_seq_one_letter_code
_entity_poly.pdbx_strand_id
1 'polypeptide(L)'
;MELSRRTLLGGFTAVLGGSLVGCSSGMNTAGTTAKKNTTTELTMWCWPGGLGKSVLDDTIAHFPDPKIKYSEIGGDYKQKLVTTFNGGTGIPDITGIKGEDIASLLPQADRFVDLKTVGADSVLGDYLEWKVNQATTLDGKVIGLPIDVGPTALYYREDIFAAAGLPSDPAQVAAQLKSWDDFFNAGVQLKAKNPKALLVWDATDLYDMVVGQGTERYISKDNKFIGDQDHIRKAWDTSVKAMTLKIDGKTPSGSPDWNAGLDQGTVPAHIGAAWVALDIKSAVKSSAGKWRLAATPSGPANFGGSFLAITKNAADPQKAFDVIKYMLNPDNEAKAFADAQIFPSTPAAYDKPQLKAADKFFGGQVPIDVFGPAAKAIPVAYQSPYDDSVAAPFHDELKTVQTGAKTSDAAWSAAVSKAKAIAKRQGVQ
;
A
#
# COMPACT_ATOMS: atom_id res chain seq x y z
N MET A 1 -21.26 30.90 -26.13
CA MET A 1 -20.49 31.07 -27.40
C MET A 1 -20.02 29.71 -27.81
N GLU A 2 -20.80 29.07 -28.69
CA GLU A 2 -20.53 27.76 -29.28
C GLU A 2 -19.49 27.89 -30.39
N LEU A 3 -18.58 26.92 -30.51
CA LEU A 3 -17.85 26.59 -31.75
C LEU A 3 -17.54 25.09 -31.71
N SER A 4 -18.31 24.35 -32.28
CA SER A 4 -18.45 23.66 -33.58
C SER A 4 -17.25 22.79 -33.99
N ARG A 5 -17.51 21.48 -34.04
CA ARG A 5 -16.73 20.42 -34.71
C ARG A 5 -16.80 20.61 -36.23
N ARG A 6 -15.68 20.34 -36.95
CA ARG A 6 -15.69 19.68 -38.29
C ARG A 6 -14.26 19.41 -38.77
N THR A 7 -13.94 18.12 -38.92
CA THR A 7 -13.51 17.39 -40.14
C THR A 7 -12.31 17.90 -40.94
N LEU A 8 -11.25 17.09 -41.03
CA LEU A 8 -10.42 17.02 -42.23
C LEU A 8 -9.96 15.57 -42.45
N LEU A 9 -10.61 14.96 -43.44
CA LEU A 9 -10.13 13.78 -44.17
C LEU A 9 -9.19 14.27 -45.27
N GLY A 10 -8.02 13.67 -45.41
CA GLY A 10 -7.09 13.87 -46.50
C GLY A 10 -6.32 12.58 -46.78
N GLY A 11 -6.70 11.91 -47.85
CA GLY A 11 -6.13 10.65 -48.27
C GLY A 11 -4.71 10.77 -48.83
N PHE A 12 -3.95 9.69 -48.74
CA PHE A 12 -2.78 9.46 -49.60
C PHE A 12 -2.85 8.09 -50.25
N THR A 13 -2.70 8.12 -51.52
CA THR A 13 -2.76 7.06 -52.52
C THR A 13 -1.55 6.14 -52.45
N ALA A 14 -1.79 4.86 -52.74
CA ALA A 14 -0.83 3.79 -52.84
C ALA A 14 0.07 3.96 -54.09
N VAL A 15 1.34 3.55 -53.95
CA VAL A 15 2.19 3.15 -55.07
C VAL A 15 2.69 1.72 -54.76
N LEU A 16 2.25 0.79 -55.56
CA LEU A 16 2.72 -0.59 -55.65
C LEU A 16 4.05 -0.61 -56.43
N GLY A 17 5.06 -1.24 -55.87
CA GLY A 17 6.28 -1.63 -56.53
C GLY A 17 6.77 -2.97 -55.96
N GLY A 18 6.55 -4.03 -56.64
CA GLY A 18 6.92 -5.38 -56.23
C GLY A 18 8.40 -5.71 -56.43
N SER A 19 8.93 -6.56 -55.55
CA SER A 19 10.04 -7.46 -55.83
C SER A 19 9.96 -8.64 -54.89
N LEU A 20 9.53 -9.78 -55.42
CA LEU A 20 9.63 -11.09 -54.81
C LEU A 20 11.08 -11.56 -54.85
N VAL A 21 11.73 -11.68 -53.70
CA VAL A 21 12.88 -12.58 -53.54
C VAL A 21 12.61 -13.42 -52.31
N GLY A 22 12.34 -14.68 -52.54
CA GLY A 22 12.22 -15.67 -51.47
C GLY A 22 13.60 -16.02 -50.91
N CYS A 23 13.69 -15.98 -49.57
CA CYS A 23 14.70 -16.74 -48.84
C CYS A 23 14.01 -17.31 -47.59
N SER A 24 13.86 -18.61 -47.60
CA SER A 24 13.58 -19.43 -46.44
C SER A 24 14.74 -19.31 -45.47
N SER A 25 14.50 -18.74 -44.28
CA SER A 25 15.44 -18.88 -43.18
C SER A 25 14.66 -18.99 -41.88
N GLY A 26 15.04 -20.00 -41.11
CA GLY A 26 14.38 -20.46 -39.91
C GLY A 26 14.09 -19.36 -38.90
N MET A 27 12.95 -19.47 -38.23
CA MET A 27 12.64 -18.73 -37.01
C MET A 27 13.67 -19.09 -35.93
N ASN A 28 14.77 -18.35 -35.87
CA ASN A 28 15.51 -18.21 -34.64
C ASN A 28 14.71 -17.28 -33.75
N THR A 29 14.01 -17.81 -32.78
CA THR A 29 13.61 -17.10 -31.58
C THR A 29 14.86 -16.72 -30.79
N ALA A 30 15.60 -15.73 -31.27
CA ALA A 30 16.60 -15.04 -30.46
C ALA A 30 15.82 -14.28 -29.40
N GLY A 31 15.71 -14.85 -28.22
CA GLY A 31 15.36 -14.08 -27.03
C GLY A 31 16.27 -12.86 -26.99
N THR A 32 15.70 -11.69 -27.15
CA THR A 32 16.39 -10.42 -26.91
C THR A 32 16.83 -10.42 -25.46
N THR A 33 18.07 -10.82 -25.18
CA THR A 33 18.70 -10.63 -23.89
C THR A 33 18.74 -9.13 -23.64
N ALA A 34 17.96 -8.66 -22.68
CA ALA A 34 17.95 -7.25 -22.29
C ALA A 34 19.41 -6.82 -22.01
N LYS A 35 19.79 -5.69 -22.59
CA LYS A 35 21.16 -5.18 -22.46
C LYS A 35 21.37 -4.76 -21.01
N LYS A 36 22.40 -5.31 -20.35
CA LYS A 36 22.79 -4.87 -19.00
C LYS A 36 23.19 -3.40 -18.98
N ASN A 37 22.94 -2.73 -17.86
CA ASN A 37 23.34 -1.37 -17.61
C ASN A 37 24.87 -1.21 -17.53
N THR A 38 25.36 0.02 -17.38
CA THR A 38 26.80 0.30 -17.23
C THR A 38 27.23 0.20 -15.78
N THR A 39 28.51 -0.10 -15.52
CA THR A 39 29.07 -0.15 -14.17
C THR A 39 29.43 1.24 -13.60
N THR A 40 29.39 2.29 -14.43
CA THR A 40 29.74 3.67 -14.02
C THR A 40 28.61 4.45 -13.37
N GLU A 41 27.36 4.07 -13.64
CA GLU A 41 26.17 4.64 -13.02
C GLU A 41 25.31 3.51 -12.45
N LEU A 42 24.71 3.77 -11.28
CA LEU A 42 23.68 2.93 -10.67
C LEU A 42 22.35 3.68 -10.74
N THR A 43 21.45 3.20 -11.58
CA THR A 43 20.13 3.81 -11.79
C THR A 43 19.13 3.30 -10.77
N MET A 44 18.42 4.21 -10.10
CA MET A 44 17.41 3.87 -9.10
C MET A 44 16.10 4.59 -9.39
N TRP A 45 14.99 3.85 -9.38
CA TRP A 45 13.63 4.37 -9.53
C TRP A 45 12.82 4.16 -8.27
N CYS A 46 12.06 5.19 -7.88
CA CYS A 46 11.00 5.09 -6.88
C CYS A 46 9.89 6.09 -7.25
N TRP A 47 8.77 6.04 -6.58
CA TRP A 47 7.71 7.05 -6.71
C TRP A 47 7.99 8.24 -5.78
N PRO A 48 7.39 9.43 -6.02
CA PRO A 48 7.53 10.58 -5.15
C PRO A 48 7.15 10.24 -3.69
N GLY A 49 8.04 10.55 -2.76
CA GLY A 49 7.85 10.26 -1.33
C GLY A 49 8.07 8.80 -0.90
N GLY A 50 8.46 7.90 -1.81
CA GLY A 50 8.72 6.49 -1.47
C GLY A 50 10.01 6.23 -0.70
N LEU A 51 10.90 7.22 -0.64
CA LEU A 51 12.15 7.20 0.14
C LEU A 51 12.31 8.50 0.93
N GLY A 52 12.86 8.41 2.13
CA GLY A 52 13.22 9.59 2.93
C GLY A 52 14.34 10.40 2.24
N LYS A 53 14.08 11.69 2.03
CA LYS A 53 15.03 12.53 1.30
C LYS A 53 16.41 12.57 1.93
N SER A 54 16.50 12.70 3.25
CA SER A 54 17.77 12.76 3.95
C SER A 54 18.56 11.46 3.86
N VAL A 55 17.87 10.30 3.88
CA VAL A 55 18.48 8.99 3.69
C VAL A 55 19.03 8.84 2.27
N LEU A 56 18.25 9.30 1.27
CA LEU A 56 18.69 9.28 -0.12
C LEU A 56 19.93 10.14 -0.34
N ASP A 57 19.94 11.38 0.17
CA ASP A 57 21.06 12.31 0.04
C ASP A 57 22.33 11.74 0.71
N ASP A 58 22.21 11.18 1.92
CA ASP A 58 23.32 10.54 2.63
C ASP A 58 23.84 9.30 1.87
N THR A 59 22.93 8.52 1.28
CA THR A 59 23.31 7.34 0.50
C THR A 59 24.12 7.74 -0.73
N ILE A 60 23.67 8.76 -1.47
CA ILE A 60 24.40 9.30 -2.63
C ILE A 60 25.78 9.81 -2.22
N ALA A 61 25.89 10.47 -1.07
CA ALA A 61 27.18 10.95 -0.55
C ALA A 61 28.08 9.80 -0.09
N HIS A 62 27.51 8.74 0.50
CA HIS A 62 28.25 7.57 1.00
C HIS A 62 28.81 6.70 -0.13
N PHE A 63 28.10 6.63 -1.28
CA PHE A 63 28.51 5.87 -2.45
C PHE A 63 28.81 6.80 -3.63
N PRO A 64 30.03 7.41 -3.69
CA PRO A 64 30.41 8.28 -4.80
C PRO A 64 30.67 7.50 -6.11
N ASP A 65 30.94 6.18 -6.02
CA ASP A 65 31.23 5.30 -7.14
C ASP A 65 30.57 3.90 -6.92
N PRO A 66 29.70 3.42 -7.83
CA PRO A 66 29.20 4.13 -9.02
C PRO A 66 28.29 5.31 -8.67
N LYS A 67 28.20 6.31 -9.55
CA LYS A 67 27.30 7.45 -9.36
C LYS A 67 25.85 6.99 -9.32
N ILE A 68 25.17 7.22 -8.20
CA ILE A 68 23.74 6.91 -8.07
C ILE A 68 22.93 7.95 -8.82
N LYS A 69 22.13 7.47 -9.79
CA LYS A 69 21.17 8.29 -10.56
C LYS A 69 19.75 7.94 -10.13
N TYR A 70 19.25 8.70 -9.18
CA TYR A 70 17.87 8.56 -8.69
C TYR A 70 16.87 9.26 -9.62
N SER A 71 15.71 8.64 -9.82
CA SER A 71 14.60 9.20 -10.58
C SER A 71 13.28 8.92 -9.88
N GLU A 72 12.53 9.97 -9.60
CA GLU A 72 11.15 9.85 -9.14
C GLU A 72 10.21 9.67 -10.34
N ILE A 73 9.47 8.57 -10.32
CA ILE A 73 8.53 8.20 -11.37
C ILE A 73 7.12 8.42 -10.83
N GLY A 74 6.48 9.48 -11.28
CA GLY A 74 5.09 9.79 -10.94
C GLY A 74 4.08 9.00 -11.77
N GLY A 75 2.78 9.15 -11.42
CA GLY A 75 1.68 8.46 -12.09
C GLY A 75 1.57 6.99 -11.68
N ASP A 76 1.09 6.15 -12.59
CA ASP A 76 1.01 4.70 -12.37
C ASP A 76 2.41 4.07 -12.47
N TYR A 77 3.07 3.97 -11.32
CA TYR A 77 4.43 3.47 -11.18
C TYR A 77 4.55 2.02 -11.63
N LYS A 78 3.61 1.14 -11.21
CA LYS A 78 3.57 -0.28 -11.59
C LYS A 78 3.48 -0.44 -13.10
N GLN A 79 2.53 0.27 -13.72
CA GLN A 79 2.35 0.22 -15.18
C GLN A 79 3.61 0.68 -15.92
N LYS A 80 4.27 1.73 -15.43
CA LYS A 80 5.53 2.21 -16.00
C LYS A 80 6.63 1.17 -15.89
N LEU A 81 6.80 0.54 -14.72
CA LEU A 81 7.81 -0.51 -14.49
C LEU A 81 7.58 -1.72 -15.40
N VAL A 82 6.35 -2.24 -15.44
CA VAL A 82 5.98 -3.40 -16.27
C VAL A 82 6.18 -3.10 -17.77
N THR A 83 5.77 -1.90 -18.22
CA THR A 83 5.98 -1.47 -19.61
C THR A 83 7.47 -1.40 -19.95
N THR A 84 8.29 -0.88 -19.05
CA THR A 84 9.74 -0.79 -19.23
C THR A 84 10.38 -2.18 -19.27
N PHE A 85 9.96 -3.10 -18.41
CA PHE A 85 10.41 -4.50 -18.47
C PHE A 85 10.06 -5.16 -19.81
N ASN A 86 8.86 -4.93 -20.34
CA ASN A 86 8.42 -5.50 -21.61
C ASN A 86 9.14 -4.87 -22.79
N GLY A 87 9.50 -3.59 -22.70
CA GLY A 87 10.29 -2.89 -23.73
C GLY A 87 11.77 -3.27 -23.74
N GLY A 88 12.29 -3.88 -22.68
CA GLY A 88 13.67 -4.38 -22.59
C GLY A 88 14.77 -3.31 -22.57
N THR A 89 14.40 -2.02 -22.46
CA THR A 89 15.34 -0.89 -22.46
C THR A 89 15.01 0.11 -21.37
N GLY A 90 16.05 0.76 -20.80
CA GLY A 90 15.85 1.76 -19.73
C GLY A 90 15.40 1.17 -18.39
N ILE A 91 15.59 -0.13 -18.19
CA ILE A 91 15.28 -0.83 -16.94
C ILE A 91 16.28 -0.35 -15.88
N PRO A 92 15.84 0.15 -14.72
CA PRO A 92 16.75 0.59 -13.67
C PRO A 92 17.50 -0.58 -13.03
N ASP A 93 18.64 -0.31 -12.38
CA ASP A 93 19.37 -1.30 -11.58
C ASP A 93 18.61 -1.62 -10.30
N ILE A 94 18.11 -0.59 -9.61
CA ILE A 94 17.29 -0.69 -8.41
C ILE A 94 15.91 -0.08 -8.69
N THR A 95 14.86 -0.73 -8.23
CA THR A 95 13.50 -0.24 -8.33
C THR A 95 12.76 -0.40 -7.01
N GLY A 96 11.95 0.61 -6.65
CA GLY A 96 10.93 0.44 -5.64
C GLY A 96 9.85 -0.53 -6.12
N ILE A 97 9.23 -1.23 -5.19
CA ILE A 97 8.01 -2.02 -5.41
C ILE A 97 7.07 -1.71 -4.26
N LYS A 98 5.87 -1.25 -4.57
CA LYS A 98 4.85 -0.99 -3.54
C LYS A 98 4.33 -2.30 -2.94
N GLY A 99 3.92 -2.25 -1.68
CA GLY A 99 3.43 -3.43 -0.97
C GLY A 99 2.19 -4.07 -1.59
N GLU A 100 1.31 -3.27 -2.17
CA GLU A 100 0.16 -3.74 -2.92
C GLU A 100 0.55 -4.45 -4.23
N ASP A 101 1.71 -4.10 -4.80
CA ASP A 101 2.14 -4.62 -6.11
C ASP A 101 3.02 -5.86 -6.03
N ILE A 102 3.69 -6.09 -4.89
CA ILE A 102 4.72 -7.14 -4.75
C ILE A 102 4.20 -8.52 -5.12
N ALA A 103 3.01 -8.90 -4.64
CA ALA A 103 2.44 -10.21 -4.91
C ALA A 103 2.25 -10.45 -6.41
N SER A 104 1.83 -9.44 -7.17
CA SER A 104 1.64 -9.52 -8.63
C SER A 104 2.96 -9.61 -9.43
N LEU A 105 4.09 -9.26 -8.81
CA LEU A 105 5.43 -9.34 -9.42
C LEU A 105 6.18 -10.63 -9.06
N LEU A 106 5.78 -11.35 -8.00
CA LEU A 106 6.40 -12.65 -7.64
C LEU A 106 6.41 -13.68 -8.79
N PRO A 107 5.35 -13.82 -9.61
CA PRO A 107 5.41 -14.69 -10.79
C PRO A 107 6.45 -14.28 -11.84
N GLN A 108 6.93 -13.04 -11.76
CA GLN A 108 7.96 -12.47 -12.64
C GLN A 108 9.32 -12.35 -11.93
N ALA A 109 9.55 -13.15 -10.87
CA ALA A 109 10.78 -13.11 -10.05
C ALA A 109 12.07 -13.25 -10.88
N ASP A 110 12.02 -13.86 -12.04
CA ASP A 110 13.16 -13.97 -12.94
C ASP A 110 13.63 -12.63 -13.54
N ARG A 111 12.83 -11.58 -13.43
CA ARG A 111 13.21 -10.20 -13.77
C ARG A 111 14.06 -9.53 -12.69
N PHE A 112 14.10 -10.11 -11.49
CA PHE A 112 14.81 -9.60 -10.33
C PHE A 112 15.96 -10.51 -9.92
N VAL A 113 16.94 -9.94 -9.24
CA VAL A 113 18.01 -10.68 -8.59
C VAL A 113 17.43 -11.31 -7.32
N ASP A 114 17.71 -12.59 -7.10
CA ASP A 114 17.52 -13.19 -5.77
C ASP A 114 18.54 -12.57 -4.81
N LEU A 115 18.06 -11.76 -3.87
CA LEU A 115 18.92 -11.02 -2.94
C LEU A 115 19.80 -11.93 -2.07
N LYS A 116 19.42 -13.20 -1.89
CA LYS A 116 20.27 -14.17 -1.18
C LYS A 116 21.58 -14.43 -1.92
N THR A 117 21.58 -14.36 -3.25
CA THR A 117 22.79 -14.54 -4.07
C THR A 117 23.80 -13.40 -3.94
N VAL A 118 23.38 -12.27 -3.35
CA VAL A 118 24.23 -11.10 -3.09
C VAL A 118 24.37 -10.80 -1.59
N GLY A 119 24.10 -11.80 -0.74
CA GLY A 119 24.39 -11.76 0.70
C GLY A 119 23.27 -11.25 1.59
N ALA A 120 22.01 -11.21 1.13
CA ALA A 120 20.87 -10.75 1.93
C ALA A 120 20.65 -11.57 3.21
N ASP A 121 21.01 -12.85 3.24
CA ASP A 121 20.88 -13.71 4.44
C ASP A 121 21.53 -13.10 5.68
N SER A 122 22.54 -12.25 5.49
CA SER A 122 23.24 -11.58 6.60
C SER A 122 22.42 -10.49 7.29
N VAL A 123 21.32 -10.01 6.68
CA VAL A 123 20.50 -8.90 7.18
C VAL A 123 18.99 -9.19 7.20
N LEU A 124 18.51 -10.26 6.55
CA LEU A 124 17.08 -10.58 6.52
C LEU A 124 16.47 -10.74 7.92
N GLY A 125 17.25 -11.21 8.89
CA GLY A 125 16.84 -11.36 10.29
C GLY A 125 16.65 -10.03 11.04
N ASP A 126 17.10 -8.91 10.49
CA ASP A 126 16.89 -7.59 11.08
C ASP A 126 15.49 -7.04 10.81
N TYR A 127 14.79 -7.58 9.79
CA TYR A 127 13.48 -7.15 9.34
C TYR A 127 12.36 -8.00 9.94
N LEU A 128 11.15 -7.44 9.98
CA LEU A 128 9.95 -8.22 10.34
C LEU A 128 9.79 -9.40 9.37
N GLU A 129 9.80 -10.62 9.88
CA GLU A 129 9.76 -11.86 9.09
C GLU A 129 8.57 -11.90 8.12
N TRP A 130 7.39 -11.50 8.59
CA TRP A 130 6.19 -11.49 7.75
C TRP A 130 6.35 -10.55 6.54
N LYS A 131 7.11 -9.46 6.71
CA LYS A 131 7.36 -8.49 5.64
C LYS A 131 8.34 -9.03 4.61
N VAL A 132 9.41 -9.67 5.05
CA VAL A 132 10.34 -10.38 4.16
C VAL A 132 9.60 -11.46 3.35
N ASN A 133 8.72 -12.21 4.00
CA ASN A 133 7.93 -13.27 3.36
C ASN A 133 7.02 -12.76 2.25
N GLN A 134 6.53 -11.49 2.31
CA GLN A 134 5.76 -10.89 1.22
C GLN A 134 6.57 -10.73 -0.09
N ALA A 135 7.88 -10.53 0.00
CA ALA A 135 8.78 -10.41 -1.16
C ALA A 135 9.49 -11.73 -1.50
N THR A 136 9.05 -12.85 -0.90
CA THR A 136 9.67 -14.17 -1.08
C THR A 136 8.75 -15.05 -1.93
N THR A 137 9.31 -15.62 -2.99
CA THR A 137 8.61 -16.57 -3.86
C THR A 137 8.37 -17.91 -3.15
N LEU A 138 7.50 -18.75 -3.69
CA LEU A 138 7.22 -20.08 -3.14
C LEU A 138 8.46 -21.00 -3.16
N ASP A 139 9.39 -20.80 -4.11
CA ASP A 139 10.67 -21.51 -4.18
C ASP A 139 11.80 -20.85 -3.36
N GLY A 140 11.46 -19.82 -2.58
CA GLY A 140 12.33 -19.23 -1.57
C GLY A 140 13.27 -18.12 -2.06
N LYS A 141 13.10 -17.59 -3.29
CA LYS A 141 13.84 -16.40 -3.76
C LYS A 141 13.32 -15.15 -3.09
N VAL A 142 14.20 -14.28 -2.63
CA VAL A 142 13.86 -12.96 -2.06
C VAL A 142 14.09 -11.89 -3.11
N ILE A 143 13.04 -11.29 -3.64
CA ILE A 143 13.14 -10.30 -4.73
C ILE A 143 13.19 -8.85 -4.25
N GLY A 144 12.95 -8.58 -2.96
CA GLY A 144 12.97 -7.22 -2.43
C GLY A 144 13.33 -7.16 -0.95
N LEU A 145 14.07 -6.13 -0.55
CA LEU A 145 14.33 -5.80 0.85
C LEU A 145 13.31 -4.77 1.32
N PRO A 146 12.65 -4.94 2.49
CA PRO A 146 11.62 -4.04 2.94
C PRO A 146 12.11 -2.60 3.16
N ILE A 147 11.40 -1.61 2.63
CA ILE A 147 11.61 -0.18 2.92
C ILE A 147 10.88 0.19 4.22
N ASP A 148 9.64 -0.26 4.33
CA ASP A 148 8.72 0.16 5.38
C ASP A 148 7.61 -0.85 5.60
N VAL A 149 6.84 -0.61 6.64
CA VAL A 149 5.58 -1.29 6.92
C VAL A 149 4.48 -0.26 7.23
N GLY A 150 3.23 -0.65 7.06
CA GLY A 150 2.08 0.21 7.32
C GLY A 150 1.22 -0.26 8.49
N PRO A 151 1.74 -0.31 9.74
CA PRO A 151 0.93 -0.66 10.89
C PRO A 151 -0.18 0.35 11.09
N THR A 152 -1.41 -0.12 11.35
CA THR A 152 -2.57 0.75 11.51
C THR A 152 -2.80 1.16 12.96
N ALA A 153 -3.32 2.38 13.12
CA ALA A 153 -3.82 2.91 14.38
C ALA A 153 -5.13 3.69 14.16
N LEU A 154 -5.88 3.86 15.23
CA LEU A 154 -7.01 4.77 15.28
C LEU A 154 -6.49 6.18 15.57
N TYR A 155 -6.63 7.09 14.62
CA TYR A 155 -6.48 8.53 14.77
C TYR A 155 -7.84 9.11 15.16
N TYR A 156 -7.91 9.92 16.20
CA TYR A 156 -9.18 10.51 16.62
C TYR A 156 -9.04 11.88 17.26
N ARG A 157 -10.12 12.66 17.21
CA ARG A 157 -10.25 13.97 17.84
C ARG A 157 -10.68 13.81 19.29
N GLU A 158 -9.74 14.01 20.22
CA GLU A 158 -9.97 13.93 21.67
C GLU A 158 -11.08 14.84 22.13
N ASP A 159 -11.07 16.10 21.69
CA ASP A 159 -12.07 17.10 22.07
C ASP A 159 -13.48 16.75 21.60
N ILE A 160 -13.63 16.16 20.41
CA ILE A 160 -14.93 15.74 19.87
C ILE A 160 -15.43 14.48 20.60
N PHE A 161 -14.54 13.53 20.90
CA PHE A 161 -14.90 12.35 21.69
C PHE A 161 -15.36 12.75 23.09
N ALA A 162 -14.61 13.62 23.79
CA ALA A 162 -14.98 14.13 25.09
C ALA A 162 -16.34 14.87 25.08
N ALA A 163 -16.58 15.73 24.08
CA ALA A 163 -17.84 16.42 23.92
C ALA A 163 -19.05 15.49 23.69
N ALA A 164 -18.79 14.32 23.10
CA ALA A 164 -19.81 13.28 22.92
C ALA A 164 -20.01 12.36 24.13
N GLY A 165 -19.21 12.54 25.20
CA GLY A 165 -19.21 11.69 26.39
C GLY A 165 -18.56 10.31 26.13
N LEU A 166 -17.73 10.22 25.08
CA LEU A 166 -16.91 9.05 24.78
C LEU A 166 -15.58 9.12 25.56
N PRO A 167 -14.91 7.98 25.78
CA PRO A 167 -13.54 8.00 26.28
C PRO A 167 -12.69 8.86 25.36
N SER A 168 -11.83 9.70 25.93
CA SER A 168 -10.97 10.63 25.16
C SER A 168 -9.49 10.43 25.44
N ASP A 169 -9.14 9.87 26.61
CA ASP A 169 -7.77 9.43 26.90
C ASP A 169 -7.38 8.21 26.05
N PRO A 170 -6.19 8.18 25.43
CA PRO A 170 -5.78 7.10 24.53
C PRO A 170 -5.85 5.69 25.12
N ALA A 171 -5.47 5.52 26.39
CA ALA A 171 -5.52 4.22 27.05
C ALA A 171 -6.97 3.77 27.28
N GLN A 172 -7.86 4.70 27.62
CA GLN A 172 -9.28 4.43 27.78
C GLN A 172 -9.94 4.12 26.43
N VAL A 173 -9.61 4.86 25.37
CA VAL A 173 -10.10 4.58 24.01
C VAL A 173 -9.67 3.17 23.58
N ALA A 174 -8.40 2.81 23.72
CA ALA A 174 -7.90 1.47 23.40
C ALA A 174 -8.56 0.37 24.25
N ALA A 175 -8.89 0.67 25.53
CA ALA A 175 -9.53 -0.29 26.42
C ALA A 175 -11.03 -0.47 26.14
N GLN A 176 -11.72 0.52 25.61
CA GLN A 176 -13.18 0.50 25.40
C GLN A 176 -13.59 0.27 23.96
N LEU A 177 -12.77 0.64 22.98
CA LEU A 177 -13.06 0.42 21.55
C LEU A 177 -12.29 -0.79 21.00
N LYS A 178 -12.45 -1.96 21.67
CA LYS A 178 -11.69 -3.17 21.34
C LYS A 178 -12.18 -3.90 20.10
N SER A 179 -13.45 -3.75 19.77
CA SER A 179 -14.09 -4.43 18.63
C SER A 179 -14.72 -3.42 17.67
N TRP A 180 -15.04 -3.87 16.46
CA TRP A 180 -15.81 -3.05 15.53
C TRP A 180 -17.18 -2.68 16.08
N ASP A 181 -17.80 -3.55 16.88
CA ASP A 181 -19.08 -3.24 17.52
C ASP A 181 -18.97 -2.13 18.55
N ASP A 182 -17.91 -2.14 19.38
CA ASP A 182 -17.64 -1.04 20.31
C ASP A 182 -17.41 0.28 19.56
N PHE A 183 -16.64 0.23 18.46
CA PHE A 183 -16.38 1.40 17.62
C PHE A 183 -17.68 1.94 16.97
N PHE A 184 -18.55 1.07 16.49
CA PHE A 184 -19.84 1.47 15.92
C PHE A 184 -20.80 2.03 16.97
N ASN A 185 -20.83 1.46 18.17
CA ASN A 185 -21.61 2.00 19.28
C ASN A 185 -21.14 3.42 19.65
N ALA A 186 -19.82 3.64 19.67
CA ALA A 186 -19.25 4.98 19.84
C ALA A 186 -19.69 5.92 18.70
N GLY A 187 -19.73 5.44 17.45
CA GLY A 187 -20.23 6.21 16.31
C GLY A 187 -21.69 6.61 16.42
N VAL A 188 -22.54 5.72 16.90
CA VAL A 188 -23.97 6.01 17.14
C VAL A 188 -24.12 7.04 18.27
N GLN A 189 -23.37 6.89 19.36
CA GLN A 189 -23.37 7.87 20.47
C GLN A 189 -22.86 9.24 20.00
N LEU A 190 -21.78 9.28 19.26
CA LEU A 190 -21.23 10.51 18.68
C LEU A 190 -22.26 11.24 17.82
N LYS A 191 -22.89 10.52 16.90
CA LYS A 191 -23.90 11.06 15.99
C LYS A 191 -25.14 11.58 16.74
N ALA A 192 -25.54 10.92 17.82
CA ALA A 192 -26.65 11.39 18.66
C ALA A 192 -26.37 12.75 19.32
N LYS A 193 -25.08 13.03 19.62
CA LYS A 193 -24.64 14.34 20.19
C LYS A 193 -24.29 15.36 19.11
N ASN A 194 -23.72 14.93 18.01
CA ASN A 194 -23.38 15.77 16.86
C ASN A 194 -23.82 15.07 15.55
N PRO A 195 -25.02 15.36 15.03
CA PRO A 195 -25.55 14.69 13.82
C PRO A 195 -24.68 14.85 12.55
N LYS A 196 -23.78 15.83 12.53
CA LYS A 196 -22.88 16.07 11.41
C LYS A 196 -21.59 15.24 11.51
N ALA A 197 -21.24 14.73 12.70
CA ALA A 197 -20.04 13.94 12.91
C ALA A 197 -20.34 12.47 12.64
N LEU A 198 -19.57 11.87 11.71
CA LEU A 198 -19.67 10.47 11.28
C LEU A 198 -18.34 9.79 11.59
N LEU A 199 -18.38 8.75 12.43
CA LEU A 199 -17.17 8.14 12.98
C LEU A 199 -16.42 7.29 11.96
N VAL A 200 -17.13 6.59 11.08
CA VAL A 200 -16.56 5.83 9.97
C VAL A 200 -16.37 6.80 8.80
N TRP A 201 -15.15 7.00 8.36
CA TRP A 201 -14.85 7.91 7.25
C TRP A 201 -15.42 7.41 5.91
N ASP A 202 -15.21 6.12 5.59
CA ASP A 202 -15.80 5.46 4.43
C ASP A 202 -15.97 3.97 4.69
N ALA A 203 -17.14 3.44 4.40
CA ALA A 203 -17.43 2.03 4.64
C ALA A 203 -16.74 1.09 3.65
N THR A 204 -16.35 1.57 2.46
CA THR A 204 -15.59 0.76 1.50
C THR A 204 -14.12 0.64 1.91
N ASP A 205 -13.51 1.71 2.44
CA ASP A 205 -12.16 1.66 3.03
C ASP A 205 -12.14 0.79 4.29
N LEU A 206 -13.23 0.83 5.09
CA LEU A 206 -13.39 -0.04 6.26
C LEU A 206 -13.37 -1.53 5.88
N TYR A 207 -13.96 -1.90 4.75
CA TYR A 207 -13.94 -3.27 4.25
C TYR A 207 -12.49 -3.79 4.10
N ASP A 208 -11.63 -3.01 3.46
CA ASP A 208 -10.23 -3.37 3.27
C ASP A 208 -9.48 -3.49 4.61
N MET A 209 -9.81 -2.61 5.57
CA MET A 209 -9.27 -2.68 6.92
C MET A 209 -9.61 -4.02 7.58
N VAL A 210 -10.87 -4.45 7.52
CA VAL A 210 -11.31 -5.71 8.13
C VAL A 210 -10.72 -6.92 7.41
N VAL A 211 -10.64 -6.91 6.08
CA VAL A 211 -9.93 -7.95 5.31
C VAL A 211 -8.46 -8.01 5.72
N GLY A 212 -7.81 -6.84 5.87
CA GLY A 212 -6.41 -6.72 6.25
C GLY A 212 -6.08 -7.24 7.66
N GLN A 213 -7.08 -7.31 8.55
CA GLN A 213 -6.96 -7.88 9.90
C GLN A 213 -7.02 -9.41 9.92
N GLY A 214 -7.36 -10.06 8.80
CA GLY A 214 -7.45 -11.50 8.67
C GLY A 214 -6.12 -12.15 8.27
N THR A 215 -6.06 -13.48 8.43
CA THR A 215 -4.94 -14.32 7.98
C THR A 215 -5.15 -14.91 6.59
N GLU A 216 -6.33 -14.74 6.02
CA GLU A 216 -6.71 -15.21 4.69
C GLU A 216 -7.29 -14.07 3.87
N ARG A 217 -7.08 -14.13 2.56
CA ARG A 217 -7.62 -13.19 1.59
C ARG A 217 -8.59 -13.89 0.64
N TYR A 218 -8.55 -13.60 -0.65
CA TYR A 218 -9.52 -14.13 -1.62
C TYR A 218 -9.10 -15.45 -2.24
N ILE A 219 -7.80 -15.77 -2.19
CA ILE A 219 -7.22 -16.97 -2.79
C ILE A 219 -6.28 -17.63 -1.79
N SER A 220 -6.46 -18.94 -1.58
CA SER A 220 -5.60 -19.73 -0.68
C SER A 220 -4.24 -20.04 -1.29
N LYS A 221 -3.27 -20.48 -0.46
CA LYS A 221 -1.96 -20.98 -0.93
C LYS A 221 -2.08 -22.15 -1.90
N ASP A 222 -3.16 -22.93 -1.82
CA ASP A 222 -3.44 -24.07 -2.72
C ASP A 222 -4.12 -23.59 -4.02
N ASN A 223 -4.09 -22.31 -4.32
CA ASN A 223 -4.67 -21.70 -5.52
C ASN A 223 -6.18 -21.95 -5.67
N LYS A 224 -6.93 -21.90 -4.55
CA LYS A 224 -8.38 -22.02 -4.53
C LYS A 224 -9.03 -20.68 -4.21
N PHE A 225 -10.16 -20.38 -4.85
CA PHE A 225 -10.97 -19.23 -4.51
C PHE A 225 -11.66 -19.45 -3.16
N ILE A 226 -11.42 -18.55 -2.22
CA ILE A 226 -12.01 -18.53 -0.87
C ILE A 226 -12.69 -17.21 -0.54
N GLY A 227 -12.89 -16.34 -1.55
CA GLY A 227 -13.51 -15.02 -1.38
C GLY A 227 -15.02 -15.07 -1.10
N ASP A 228 -15.65 -16.23 -1.13
CA ASP A 228 -17.05 -16.45 -0.75
C ASP A 228 -17.22 -17.00 0.67
N GLN A 229 -16.12 -17.18 1.42
CA GLN A 229 -16.13 -17.76 2.76
C GLN A 229 -16.39 -16.70 3.85
N ASP A 230 -16.59 -17.19 5.07
CA ASP A 230 -17.02 -16.41 6.23
C ASP A 230 -16.10 -15.23 6.57
N HIS A 231 -14.78 -15.34 6.34
CA HIS A 231 -13.83 -14.26 6.65
C HIS A 231 -14.05 -13.03 5.78
N ILE A 232 -14.32 -13.20 4.48
CA ILE A 232 -14.66 -12.09 3.56
C ILE A 232 -16.11 -11.62 3.78
N ARG A 233 -17.04 -12.55 4.03
CA ARG A 233 -18.43 -12.19 4.37
C ARG A 233 -18.48 -11.35 5.65
N LYS A 234 -17.69 -11.66 6.67
CA LYS A 234 -17.59 -10.87 7.91
C LYS A 234 -17.11 -9.45 7.63
N ALA A 235 -16.10 -9.28 6.76
CA ALA A 235 -15.64 -7.95 6.38
C ALA A 235 -16.73 -7.15 5.66
N TRP A 236 -17.44 -7.80 4.74
CA TRP A 236 -18.59 -7.22 4.03
C TRP A 236 -19.67 -6.76 5.01
N ASP A 237 -20.14 -7.65 5.90
CA ASP A 237 -21.19 -7.37 6.86
C ASP A 237 -20.81 -6.27 7.85
N THR A 238 -19.52 -6.21 8.24
CA THR A 238 -18.98 -5.14 9.08
C THR A 238 -19.14 -3.77 8.40
N SER A 239 -18.78 -3.67 7.13
CA SER A 239 -18.92 -2.44 6.35
C SER A 239 -20.38 -2.05 6.13
N VAL A 240 -21.23 -3.02 5.78
CA VAL A 240 -22.68 -2.80 5.63
C VAL A 240 -23.32 -2.35 6.93
N LYS A 241 -22.84 -2.86 8.08
CA LYS A 241 -23.31 -2.44 9.41
C LYS A 241 -23.09 -0.95 9.64
N ALA A 242 -21.92 -0.41 9.28
CA ALA A 242 -21.64 1.04 9.38
C ALA A 242 -22.61 1.87 8.53
N MET A 243 -22.92 1.41 7.32
CA MET A 243 -23.92 2.05 6.43
C MET A 243 -25.31 2.01 7.04
N THR A 244 -25.74 0.85 7.54
CA THR A 244 -27.07 0.64 8.16
C THR A 244 -27.28 1.51 9.40
N LEU A 245 -26.24 1.66 10.22
CA LEU A 245 -26.22 2.55 11.38
C LEU A 245 -26.13 4.04 11.00
N LYS A 246 -25.92 4.32 9.71
CA LYS A 246 -25.80 5.68 9.16
C LYS A 246 -24.66 6.49 9.82
N ILE A 247 -23.57 5.82 10.17
CA ILE A 247 -22.35 6.41 10.72
C ILE A 247 -21.22 6.49 9.69
N ASP A 248 -21.50 6.13 8.45
CA ASP A 248 -20.61 6.17 7.28
C ASP A 248 -20.60 7.57 6.67
N GLY A 249 -19.42 8.17 6.60
CA GLY A 249 -19.16 9.51 6.05
C GLY A 249 -19.13 9.56 4.53
N LYS A 250 -18.91 8.42 3.87
CA LYS A 250 -18.74 8.31 2.42
C LYS A 250 -17.64 9.21 1.88
N THR A 251 -16.57 9.33 2.64
CA THR A 251 -15.40 10.17 2.35
C THR A 251 -14.17 9.28 2.22
N PRO A 252 -13.91 8.69 1.03
CA PRO A 252 -12.74 7.84 0.83
C PRO A 252 -11.44 8.55 1.21
N SER A 253 -10.51 7.82 1.79
CA SER A 253 -9.21 8.34 2.24
C SER A 253 -8.51 9.14 1.14
N GLY A 254 -7.97 10.32 1.50
CA GLY A 254 -7.27 11.21 0.56
C GLY A 254 -8.18 12.02 -0.37
N SER A 255 -9.51 11.85 -0.32
CA SER A 255 -10.43 12.67 -1.10
C SER A 255 -10.52 14.10 -0.56
N PRO A 256 -10.92 15.10 -1.39
CA PRO A 256 -11.16 16.46 -0.91
C PRO A 256 -12.19 16.53 0.22
N ASP A 257 -13.23 15.69 0.18
CA ASP A 257 -14.28 15.63 1.19
C ASP A 257 -13.74 15.05 2.51
N TRP A 258 -12.85 14.05 2.44
CA TRP A 258 -12.15 13.52 3.61
C TRP A 258 -11.29 14.60 4.27
N ASN A 259 -10.47 15.32 3.50
CA ASN A 259 -9.64 16.43 3.99
C ASN A 259 -10.49 17.49 4.69
N ALA A 260 -11.60 17.91 4.06
CA ALA A 260 -12.53 18.87 4.62
C ALA A 260 -13.20 18.33 5.89
N GLY A 261 -13.58 17.07 5.91
CA GLY A 261 -14.20 16.39 7.04
C GLY A 261 -13.30 16.32 8.26
N LEU A 262 -11.99 16.03 8.07
CA LEU A 262 -10.99 16.04 9.14
C LEU A 262 -10.82 17.45 9.74
N ASP A 263 -10.66 18.47 8.89
CA ASP A 263 -10.45 19.85 9.35
C ASP A 263 -11.67 20.41 10.09
N GLN A 264 -12.87 20.14 9.58
CA GLN A 264 -14.15 20.59 10.17
C GLN A 264 -14.60 19.72 11.34
N GLY A 265 -14.03 18.53 11.54
CA GLY A 265 -14.41 17.58 12.59
C GLY A 265 -15.72 16.82 12.29
N THR A 266 -16.19 16.83 11.05
CA THR A 266 -17.31 15.97 10.61
C THR A 266 -16.86 14.54 10.37
N VAL A 267 -15.58 14.31 10.14
CA VAL A 267 -14.89 13.01 10.18
C VAL A 267 -13.88 13.07 11.33
N PRO A 268 -14.30 12.82 12.58
CA PRO A 268 -13.46 13.03 13.76
C PRO A 268 -12.52 11.86 14.06
N ALA A 269 -12.54 10.82 13.24
CA ALA A 269 -11.66 9.66 13.38
C ALA A 269 -11.31 9.08 12.02
N HIS A 270 -10.15 8.43 11.98
CA HIS A 270 -9.65 7.67 10.83
C HIS A 270 -8.84 6.48 11.34
N ILE A 271 -8.93 5.34 10.67
CA ILE A 271 -8.04 4.22 10.92
C ILE A 271 -7.14 4.04 9.71
N GLY A 272 -5.84 4.13 9.92
CA GLY A 272 -4.88 4.08 8.82
C GLY A 272 -3.46 3.80 9.27
N ALA A 273 -2.58 3.62 8.31
CA ALA A 273 -1.16 3.37 8.53
C ALA A 273 -0.42 4.58 9.14
N ALA A 274 0.79 4.36 9.62
CA ALA A 274 1.60 5.41 10.26
C ALA A 274 1.84 6.62 9.34
N TRP A 275 2.01 6.43 8.03
CA TRP A 275 2.21 7.49 7.05
C TRP A 275 0.99 8.41 6.85
N VAL A 276 -0.23 7.93 7.16
CA VAL A 276 -1.46 8.75 7.12
C VAL A 276 -1.38 9.94 8.08
N ALA A 277 -0.49 9.89 9.09
CA ALA A 277 -0.22 11.04 9.95
C ALA A 277 0.18 12.29 9.17
N LEU A 278 0.93 12.16 8.06
CA LEU A 278 1.30 13.29 7.20
C LEU A 278 0.08 13.88 6.48
N ASP A 279 -0.79 13.01 5.96
CA ASP A 279 -1.99 13.44 5.26
C ASP A 279 -2.94 14.18 6.21
N ILE A 280 -3.16 13.63 7.42
CA ILE A 280 -3.97 14.29 8.45
C ILE A 280 -3.36 15.64 8.86
N LYS A 281 -2.05 15.68 9.11
CA LYS A 281 -1.35 16.95 9.45
C LYS A 281 -1.46 17.99 8.33
N SER A 282 -1.42 17.55 7.09
CA SER A 282 -1.56 18.41 5.91
C SER A 282 -2.99 18.92 5.73
N ALA A 283 -4.00 18.07 5.94
CA ALA A 283 -5.41 18.41 5.80
C ALA A 283 -5.92 19.35 6.89
N VAL A 284 -5.41 19.19 8.13
CA VAL A 284 -5.93 19.85 9.33
C VAL A 284 -5.13 21.09 9.68
N LYS A 285 -5.77 22.28 9.65
CA LYS A 285 -5.13 23.56 9.92
C LYS A 285 -5.32 24.07 11.36
N SER A 286 -6.45 23.75 11.99
CA SER A 286 -6.90 24.40 13.24
C SER A 286 -6.98 23.46 14.44
N SER A 287 -6.80 22.16 14.27
CA SER A 287 -6.97 21.17 15.35
C SER A 287 -5.69 20.41 15.72
N ALA A 288 -4.51 20.94 15.37
CA ALA A 288 -3.23 20.41 15.85
C ALA A 288 -3.21 20.35 17.38
N GLY A 289 -2.67 19.27 17.94
CA GLY A 289 -2.65 19.03 19.38
C GLY A 289 -3.93 18.41 19.95
N LYS A 290 -5.03 18.37 19.18
CA LYS A 290 -6.31 17.76 19.58
C LYS A 290 -6.51 16.34 19.03
N TRP A 291 -5.59 15.87 18.21
CA TRP A 291 -5.58 14.51 17.70
C TRP A 291 -4.85 13.58 18.67
N ARG A 292 -5.28 12.32 18.68
CA ARG A 292 -4.68 11.25 19.47
C ARG A 292 -4.59 9.99 18.66
N LEU A 293 -3.71 9.08 19.12
CA LEU A 293 -3.53 7.75 18.58
C LEU A 293 -3.99 6.72 19.60
N ALA A 294 -4.71 5.69 19.13
CA ALA A 294 -5.06 4.51 19.93
C ALA A 294 -4.93 3.25 19.07
N ALA A 295 -4.99 2.08 19.71
CA ALA A 295 -4.99 0.82 19.00
C ALA A 295 -6.21 0.69 18.06
N THR A 296 -6.02 0.04 16.92
CA THR A 296 -7.09 -0.27 15.96
C THR A 296 -8.09 -1.25 16.56
N PRO A 297 -9.40 -1.00 16.48
CA PRO A 297 -10.42 -1.97 16.88
C PRO A 297 -10.22 -3.32 16.19
N SER A 298 -10.39 -4.41 16.92
CA SER A 298 -10.21 -5.79 16.46
C SER A 298 -8.78 -6.18 16.05
N GLY A 299 -7.78 -5.32 16.29
CA GLY A 299 -6.38 -5.58 15.99
C GLY A 299 -5.81 -4.78 14.81
N PRO A 300 -4.50 -4.78 14.63
CA PRO A 300 -3.87 -4.04 13.55
C PRO A 300 -4.01 -4.75 12.21
N ALA A 301 -3.93 -3.94 11.14
CA ALA A 301 -3.71 -4.39 9.77
C ALA A 301 -2.40 -3.79 9.24
N ASN A 302 -1.95 -4.27 8.07
CA ASN A 302 -0.90 -3.63 7.30
C ASN A 302 -1.51 -2.96 6.08
N PHE A 303 -1.27 -1.65 5.94
CA PHE A 303 -1.62 -0.90 4.74
C PHE A 303 -0.36 -0.35 4.10
N GLY A 304 -0.06 -0.79 2.87
CA GLY A 304 1.16 -0.42 2.16
C GLY A 304 2.40 -1.17 2.67
N GLY A 305 3.45 -0.39 2.91
CA GLY A 305 4.80 -0.93 3.09
C GLY A 305 5.37 -1.38 1.74
N SER A 306 6.65 -1.14 1.53
CA SER A 306 7.26 -1.19 0.20
C SER A 306 8.59 -1.92 0.24
N PHE A 307 9.22 -2.11 -0.92
CA PHE A 307 10.48 -2.83 -1.05
C PHE A 307 11.40 -2.13 -2.04
N LEU A 308 12.72 -2.27 -1.86
CA LEU A 308 13.71 -2.06 -2.91
C LEU A 308 14.13 -3.41 -3.49
N ALA A 309 14.07 -3.52 -4.80
CA ALA A 309 14.46 -4.70 -5.56
C ALA A 309 15.59 -4.38 -6.55
N ILE A 310 16.43 -5.38 -6.85
CA ILE A 310 17.49 -5.29 -7.85
C ILE A 310 17.01 -6.00 -9.10
N THR A 311 17.05 -5.33 -10.24
CA THR A 311 16.64 -5.95 -11.49
C THR A 311 17.75 -6.80 -12.10
N LYS A 312 17.40 -7.77 -12.96
CA LYS A 312 18.41 -8.58 -13.71
C LYS A 312 19.24 -7.75 -14.69
N ASN A 313 18.87 -6.48 -14.92
CA ASN A 313 19.62 -5.56 -15.77
C ASN A 313 20.77 -4.87 -15.03
N ALA A 314 20.81 -4.96 -13.71
CA ALA A 314 21.89 -4.39 -12.92
C ALA A 314 23.24 -4.91 -13.40
N ALA A 315 24.17 -3.98 -13.66
CA ALA A 315 25.50 -4.35 -14.12
C ALA A 315 26.33 -4.98 -12.98
N ASP A 316 26.17 -4.44 -11.76
CA ASP A 316 26.80 -4.93 -10.53
C ASP A 316 25.71 -5.13 -9.44
N PRO A 317 25.10 -6.32 -9.37
CA PRO A 317 24.11 -6.61 -8.36
C PRO A 317 24.63 -6.55 -6.91
N GLN A 318 25.91 -6.88 -6.67
CA GLN A 318 26.49 -6.80 -5.34
C GLN A 318 26.56 -5.34 -4.86
N LYS A 319 27.02 -4.45 -5.72
CA LYS A 319 27.09 -3.01 -5.42
C LYS A 319 25.70 -2.41 -5.21
N ALA A 320 24.74 -2.82 -6.03
CA ALA A 320 23.33 -2.43 -5.86
C ALA A 320 22.80 -2.90 -4.50
N PHE A 321 23.14 -4.11 -4.07
CA PHE A 321 22.75 -4.61 -2.76
C PHE A 321 23.41 -3.86 -1.60
N ASP A 322 24.69 -3.51 -1.72
CA ASP A 322 25.39 -2.71 -0.69
C ASP A 322 24.71 -1.35 -0.48
N VAL A 323 24.25 -0.71 -1.58
CA VAL A 323 23.47 0.53 -1.52
C VAL A 323 22.13 0.31 -0.81
N ILE A 324 21.35 -0.70 -1.20
CA ILE A 324 20.06 -1.01 -0.57
C ILE A 324 20.24 -1.31 0.92
N LYS A 325 21.21 -2.15 1.27
CA LYS A 325 21.52 -2.51 2.65
C LYS A 325 21.90 -1.29 3.51
N TYR A 326 22.64 -0.35 2.95
CA TYR A 326 22.95 0.90 3.65
C TYR A 326 21.70 1.75 3.85
N MET A 327 20.88 1.93 2.80
CA MET A 327 19.66 2.75 2.87
C MET A 327 18.67 2.24 3.90
N LEU A 328 18.54 0.92 4.01
CA LEU A 328 17.48 0.24 4.77
C LEU A 328 18.00 -0.37 6.09
N ASN A 329 19.14 0.09 6.60
CA ASN A 329 19.59 -0.28 7.93
C ASN A 329 18.73 0.41 9.02
N PRO A 330 18.71 -0.09 10.28
CA PRO A 330 17.85 0.45 11.32
C PRO A 330 18.03 1.94 11.63
N ASP A 331 19.25 2.48 11.49
CA ASP A 331 19.52 3.91 11.74
C ASP A 331 18.91 4.79 10.63
N ASN A 332 19.05 4.38 9.39
CA ASN A 332 18.50 5.08 8.25
C ASN A 332 16.96 4.94 8.17
N GLU A 333 16.38 3.78 8.52
CA GLU A 333 14.93 3.65 8.65
C GLU A 333 14.37 4.55 9.76
N ALA A 334 15.06 4.66 10.90
CA ALA A 334 14.67 5.60 11.95
C ALA A 334 14.71 7.07 11.46
N LYS A 335 15.69 7.41 10.64
CA LYS A 335 15.83 8.73 10.02
C LYS A 335 14.70 8.96 8.99
N ALA A 336 14.37 7.98 8.16
CA ALA A 336 13.27 8.05 7.19
C ALA A 336 11.91 8.26 7.89
N PHE A 337 11.71 7.64 9.06
CA PHE A 337 10.52 7.88 9.86
C PHE A 337 10.43 9.33 10.35
N ALA A 338 11.51 9.88 10.87
CA ALA A 338 11.55 11.27 11.33
C ALA A 338 11.27 12.27 10.20
N ASP A 339 11.80 12.01 9.01
CA ASP A 339 11.67 12.89 7.85
C ASP A 339 10.31 12.78 7.15
N ALA A 340 9.83 11.56 6.95
CA ALA A 340 8.74 11.26 6.01
C ALA A 340 7.70 10.28 6.57
N GLN A 341 7.73 9.98 7.88
CA GLN A 341 6.82 9.03 8.53
C GLN A 341 6.81 7.64 7.84
N ILE A 342 7.91 7.28 7.17
CA ILE A 342 8.14 5.96 6.59
C ILE A 342 8.44 5.01 7.75
N PHE A 343 7.46 4.18 8.14
CA PHE A 343 7.54 3.40 9.37
C PHE A 343 8.50 2.22 9.22
N PRO A 344 9.50 2.09 10.12
CA PRO A 344 10.57 1.11 9.97
C PRO A 344 10.08 -0.34 9.88
N SER A 345 10.65 -1.09 8.96
CA SER A 345 10.49 -2.54 8.83
C SER A 345 11.43 -3.34 9.74
N THR A 346 12.43 -2.65 10.32
CA THR A 346 13.41 -3.23 11.25
C THR A 346 13.03 -2.90 12.70
N PRO A 347 12.68 -3.91 13.55
CA PRO A 347 12.35 -3.67 14.96
C PRO A 347 13.44 -2.98 15.77
N ALA A 348 14.73 -3.11 15.39
CA ALA A 348 15.85 -2.43 16.03
C ALA A 348 15.79 -0.90 15.89
N ALA A 349 15.06 -0.38 14.89
CA ALA A 349 14.84 1.05 14.73
C ALA A 349 13.89 1.61 15.81
N TYR A 350 13.00 0.81 16.40
CA TYR A 350 11.95 1.27 17.31
C TYR A 350 12.49 1.89 18.61
N ASP A 351 13.71 1.52 18.99
CA ASP A 351 14.38 2.05 20.18
C ASP A 351 15.26 3.27 19.91
N LYS A 352 15.35 3.70 18.64
CA LYS A 352 16.15 4.88 18.27
C LYS A 352 15.49 6.18 18.78
N PRO A 353 16.29 7.19 19.17
CA PRO A 353 15.77 8.45 19.69
C PRO A 353 14.76 9.15 18.77
N GLN A 354 14.92 9.02 17.45
CA GLN A 354 14.04 9.62 16.45
C GLN A 354 12.59 9.11 16.58
N LEU A 355 12.41 7.82 16.92
CA LEU A 355 11.09 7.23 17.09
C LEU A 355 10.50 7.46 18.48
N LYS A 356 11.34 7.77 19.48
CA LYS A 356 10.92 8.06 20.85
C LYS A 356 10.52 9.54 21.05
N ALA A 357 10.53 10.34 20.00
CA ALA A 357 10.15 11.74 20.07
C ALA A 357 8.64 11.92 20.28
N ALA A 358 8.26 12.79 21.21
CA ALA A 358 6.89 13.19 21.43
C ALA A 358 6.39 14.05 20.26
N ASP A 359 5.21 13.76 19.74
CA ASP A 359 4.60 14.52 18.65
C ASP A 359 3.54 15.49 19.20
N LYS A 360 3.80 16.79 19.06
CA LYS A 360 2.89 17.86 19.50
C LYS A 360 1.54 17.81 18.81
N PHE A 361 1.48 17.33 17.58
CA PHE A 361 0.23 17.18 16.83
C PHE A 361 -0.71 16.18 17.53
N PHE A 362 -0.15 15.13 18.10
CA PHE A 362 -0.87 14.11 18.88
C PHE A 362 -0.86 14.39 20.38
N GLY A 363 -0.82 15.68 20.76
CA GLY A 363 -0.88 16.09 22.17
C GLY A 363 0.30 15.65 23.02
N GLY A 364 1.45 15.41 22.42
CA GLY A 364 2.66 14.95 23.09
C GLY A 364 2.76 13.42 23.23
N GLN A 365 1.88 12.64 22.59
CA GLN A 365 2.10 11.19 22.51
C GLN A 365 3.38 10.88 21.75
N VAL A 366 3.97 9.73 22.04
CA VAL A 366 5.08 9.13 21.31
C VAL A 366 4.50 8.09 20.33
N PRO A 367 4.45 8.34 19.01
CA PRO A 367 3.73 7.49 18.05
C PRO A 367 4.18 6.04 18.04
N ILE A 368 5.49 5.78 18.26
CA ILE A 368 6.02 4.41 18.28
C ILE A 368 5.39 3.53 19.37
N ASP A 369 4.90 4.12 20.48
CA ASP A 369 4.28 3.36 21.56
C ASP A 369 2.92 2.74 21.12
N VAL A 370 2.32 3.27 20.04
CA VAL A 370 1.10 2.73 19.41
C VAL A 370 1.46 1.86 18.19
N PHE A 371 2.28 2.39 17.28
CA PHE A 371 2.59 1.70 16.04
C PHE A 371 3.57 0.52 16.21
N GLY A 372 4.49 0.58 17.17
CA GLY A 372 5.48 -0.48 17.40
C GLY A 372 4.82 -1.82 17.79
N PRO A 373 3.96 -1.85 18.82
CA PRO A 373 3.17 -3.04 19.14
C PRO A 373 2.28 -3.50 17.98
N ALA A 374 1.63 -2.54 17.26
CA ALA A 374 0.80 -2.83 16.11
C ALA A 374 1.60 -3.55 15.01
N ALA A 375 2.78 -3.05 14.63
CA ALA A 375 3.63 -3.65 13.59
C ALA A 375 4.04 -5.10 13.91
N LYS A 376 4.29 -5.40 15.19
CA LYS A 376 4.64 -6.75 15.65
C LYS A 376 3.44 -7.71 15.67
N ALA A 377 2.22 -7.17 15.77
CA ALA A 377 0.98 -7.94 15.89
C ALA A 377 0.19 -8.04 14.57
N ILE A 378 0.70 -7.51 13.46
CA ILE A 378 0.09 -7.66 12.14
C ILE A 378 -0.01 -9.14 11.77
N PRO A 379 -1.21 -9.64 11.40
CA PRO A 379 -1.37 -11.03 11.03
C PRO A 379 -0.64 -11.36 9.73
N VAL A 380 0.00 -12.53 9.69
CA VAL A 380 0.62 -13.05 8.47
C VAL A 380 -0.45 -13.62 7.57
N ALA A 381 -0.68 -12.98 6.43
CA ALA A 381 -1.61 -13.45 5.41
C ALA A 381 -0.87 -13.77 4.11
N TYR A 382 -1.23 -14.89 3.48
CA TYR A 382 -0.81 -15.14 2.10
C TYR A 382 -1.49 -14.14 1.16
N GLN A 383 -0.73 -13.59 0.22
CA GLN A 383 -1.23 -12.74 -0.85
C GLN A 383 -1.01 -13.43 -2.19
N SER A 384 -2.09 -13.74 -2.88
CA SER A 384 -2.04 -14.25 -4.25
C SER A 384 -1.71 -13.11 -5.22
N PRO A 385 -0.98 -13.39 -6.32
CA PRO A 385 -0.80 -12.43 -7.42
C PRO A 385 -2.10 -11.90 -8.02
N TYR A 386 -3.20 -12.58 -7.79
CA TYR A 386 -4.51 -12.27 -8.37
C TYR A 386 -5.51 -11.67 -7.36
N ASP A 387 -5.12 -11.51 -6.07
CA ASP A 387 -6.02 -11.01 -5.03
C ASP A 387 -6.63 -9.65 -5.39
N ASP A 388 -5.84 -8.70 -5.91
CA ASP A 388 -6.35 -7.38 -6.28
C ASP A 388 -7.45 -7.44 -7.35
N SER A 389 -7.22 -8.24 -8.39
CA SER A 389 -8.20 -8.41 -9.48
C SER A 389 -9.47 -9.11 -9.02
N VAL A 390 -9.35 -10.02 -8.05
CA VAL A 390 -10.46 -10.77 -7.46
C VAL A 390 -11.21 -9.94 -6.42
N ALA A 391 -10.53 -9.03 -5.73
CA ALA A 391 -11.11 -8.10 -4.77
C ALA A 391 -11.97 -7.01 -5.43
N ALA A 392 -11.59 -6.54 -6.62
CA ALA A 392 -12.23 -5.42 -7.29
C ALA A 392 -13.76 -5.51 -7.38
N PRO A 393 -14.39 -6.66 -7.73
CA PRO A 393 -15.84 -6.80 -7.71
C PRO A 393 -16.51 -6.56 -6.35
N PHE A 394 -15.82 -6.89 -5.25
CA PHE A 394 -16.37 -6.63 -3.90
C PHE A 394 -16.42 -5.13 -3.63
N HIS A 395 -15.37 -4.38 -3.98
CA HIS A 395 -15.36 -2.92 -3.84
C HIS A 395 -16.47 -2.27 -4.69
N ASP A 396 -16.58 -2.66 -5.96
CA ASP A 396 -17.56 -2.10 -6.88
C ASP A 396 -19.00 -2.35 -6.40
N GLU A 397 -19.28 -3.57 -5.97
CA GLU A 397 -20.62 -3.94 -5.51
C GLU A 397 -20.94 -3.33 -4.15
N LEU A 398 -19.94 -3.20 -3.24
CA LEU A 398 -20.13 -2.55 -1.94
C LEU A 398 -20.49 -1.06 -2.11
N LYS A 399 -19.91 -0.36 -3.08
CA LYS A 399 -20.32 1.00 -3.47
C LYS A 399 -21.77 1.08 -3.91
N THR A 400 -22.32 0.04 -4.56
CA THR A 400 -23.75 0.02 -4.92
C THR A 400 -24.64 -0.09 -3.69
N VAL A 401 -24.20 -0.76 -2.63
CA VAL A 401 -24.89 -0.79 -1.32
C VAL A 401 -24.81 0.57 -0.64
N GLN A 402 -23.63 1.18 -0.61
CA GLN A 402 -23.39 2.49 0.01
C GLN A 402 -24.25 3.60 -0.63
N THR A 403 -24.48 3.52 -1.94
CA THR A 403 -25.35 4.46 -2.67
C THR A 403 -26.84 4.11 -2.60
N GLY A 404 -27.19 2.92 -2.08
CA GLY A 404 -28.57 2.43 -2.04
C GLY A 404 -29.07 1.88 -3.38
N ALA A 405 -28.20 1.67 -4.37
CA ALA A 405 -28.58 1.13 -5.68
C ALA A 405 -28.90 -0.37 -5.64
N LYS A 406 -28.32 -1.11 -4.69
CA LYS A 406 -28.60 -2.54 -4.46
C LYS A 406 -28.76 -2.85 -2.98
N THR A 407 -29.48 -3.95 -2.69
CA THR A 407 -29.46 -4.55 -1.35
C THR A 407 -28.10 -5.24 -1.11
N SER A 408 -27.71 -5.39 0.15
CA SER A 408 -26.45 -6.05 0.52
C SER A 408 -26.33 -7.47 -0.07
N ASP A 409 -27.38 -8.28 0.03
CA ASP A 409 -27.34 -9.67 -0.45
C ASP A 409 -27.28 -9.77 -1.98
N ALA A 410 -27.97 -8.89 -2.70
CA ALA A 410 -27.89 -8.83 -4.16
C ALA A 410 -26.48 -8.40 -4.62
N ALA A 411 -25.90 -7.42 -3.96
CA ALA A 411 -24.55 -6.93 -4.25
C ALA A 411 -23.48 -7.99 -3.90
N TRP A 412 -23.61 -8.64 -2.75
CA TRP A 412 -22.71 -9.74 -2.34
C TRP A 412 -22.73 -10.87 -3.37
N SER A 413 -23.91 -11.34 -3.77
CA SER A 413 -24.05 -12.41 -4.76
C SER A 413 -23.43 -12.03 -6.10
N ALA A 414 -23.58 -10.77 -6.53
CA ALA A 414 -22.97 -10.26 -7.75
C ALA A 414 -21.42 -10.17 -7.62
N ALA A 415 -20.91 -9.69 -6.47
CA ALA A 415 -19.47 -9.62 -6.19
C ALA A 415 -18.83 -11.01 -6.27
N VAL A 416 -19.38 -11.98 -5.54
CA VAL A 416 -18.88 -13.37 -5.53
C VAL A 416 -18.91 -13.99 -6.92
N SER A 417 -20.00 -13.81 -7.68
CA SER A 417 -20.11 -14.34 -9.04
C SER A 417 -19.05 -13.77 -9.98
N LYS A 418 -18.84 -12.45 -9.94
CA LYS A 418 -17.83 -11.76 -10.76
C LYS A 418 -16.41 -12.17 -10.34
N ALA A 419 -16.13 -12.21 -9.03
CA ALA A 419 -14.84 -12.61 -8.49
C ALA A 419 -14.47 -14.03 -8.87
N LYS A 420 -15.39 -15.00 -8.76
CA LYS A 420 -15.21 -16.39 -9.24
C LYS A 420 -14.90 -16.45 -10.73
N ALA A 421 -15.58 -15.66 -11.55
CA ALA A 421 -15.31 -15.62 -12.98
C ALA A 421 -13.92 -15.06 -13.30
N ILE A 422 -13.45 -14.06 -12.53
CA ILE A 422 -12.09 -13.51 -12.66
C ILE A 422 -11.08 -14.57 -12.21
N ALA A 423 -11.25 -15.16 -11.03
CA ALA A 423 -10.38 -16.20 -10.47
C ALA A 423 -10.20 -17.37 -11.47
N LYS A 424 -11.31 -17.87 -12.03
CA LYS A 424 -11.27 -18.93 -13.03
C LYS A 424 -10.45 -18.55 -14.29
N ARG A 425 -10.57 -17.31 -14.79
CA ARG A 425 -9.77 -16.83 -15.93
C ARG A 425 -8.28 -16.76 -15.62
N GLN A 426 -7.91 -16.60 -14.36
CA GLN A 426 -6.52 -16.58 -13.87
C GLN A 426 -5.99 -17.99 -13.53
N GLY A 427 -6.79 -19.05 -13.77
CA GLY A 427 -6.40 -20.42 -13.45
C GLY A 427 -6.53 -20.78 -11.95
N VAL A 428 -7.28 -20.00 -11.17
CA VAL A 428 -7.62 -20.30 -9.78
C VAL A 428 -8.78 -21.30 -9.76
N GLN A 429 -8.70 -22.32 -8.88
CA GLN A 429 -9.68 -23.39 -8.71
C GLN A 429 -10.88 -22.97 -7.86
#